data_d1137f3b18cde9a21caef0e348f6a525
#
_entry.id   d1137f3b18cde9a21caef0e348f6a525
#
_cell.length_a   1.000
_cell.length_b   1.000
_cell.length_c   1.000
_cell.angle_alpha   90.00
_cell.angle_beta   90.00
_cell.angle_gamma   90.00
#
_symmetry.space_group_name_H-M   'P 1'
#
loop_
_entity.id
_entity.type
_entity.pdbx_description
1 polymer ?
#
loop_
_entity_poly.entity_id
_entity_poly.type
_entity_poly.pdbx_seq_one_letter_code
_entity_poly.pdbx_strand_id
1 'polypeptide(L)'
;MKNKELDNLRSKINNIDDEILSLLSNRSKIVLEIGKHKKDNSVVDLDREQKILDRLSSKFTGSYPKDTIVRLWREIFQSSEKLQKLTKENIQSKRSIENINVYKGGKAKLNNNKRVIKLSSNENPYGASPKAIELLETKNINHDLHRYPEIDGSSLREAIAKNFSIDSNRIILGSGSDEILLFAALAFCQDGDEILHANHGFEMYSIVSKVVGAVPKKIKEDVNFNLNINANLCVNYSVDLYEHPDVHVCLHP
;
A
#
# COMPACT_ATOMS: atom_id res chain seq x y z
N MET A 1 46.21 -17.50 9.98
CA MET A 1 45.36 -17.62 11.18
C MET A 1 44.00 -16.94 11.05
N LYS A 2 43.88 -15.71 10.52
CA LYS A 2 42.56 -15.02 10.35
C LYS A 2 41.52 -15.78 9.52
N ASN A 3 41.93 -16.56 8.50
CA ASN A 3 40.98 -17.29 7.63
C ASN A 3 40.29 -18.44 8.36
N LYS A 4 41.01 -19.15 9.22
CA LYS A 4 40.51 -20.33 9.93
C LYS A 4 39.43 -20.00 10.99
N GLU A 5 39.54 -18.83 11.61
CA GLU A 5 38.59 -18.33 12.61
C GLU A 5 37.28 -17.86 11.93
N LEU A 6 37.40 -17.17 10.78
CA LEU A 6 36.26 -16.76 9.96
C LEU A 6 35.47 -17.96 9.43
N ASP A 7 36.17 -18.99 8.97
CA ASP A 7 35.55 -20.23 8.48
C ASP A 7 34.82 -20.98 9.59
N ASN A 8 35.37 -20.97 10.79
CA ASN A 8 34.72 -21.56 11.98
C ASN A 8 33.43 -20.78 12.34
N LEU A 9 33.44 -19.44 12.26
CA LEU A 9 32.27 -18.63 12.51
C LEU A 9 31.19 -18.86 11.43
N ARG A 10 31.56 -18.93 10.16
CA ARG A 10 30.65 -19.29 9.04
C ARG A 10 30.03 -20.66 9.25
N SER A 11 30.82 -21.65 9.69
CA SER A 11 30.30 -22.98 9.98
C SER A 11 29.27 -22.97 11.12
N LYS A 12 29.49 -22.13 12.15
CA LYS A 12 28.49 -21.96 13.23
C LYS A 12 27.20 -21.32 12.71
N ILE A 13 27.28 -20.33 11.79
CA ILE A 13 26.10 -19.72 11.15
C ILE A 13 25.35 -20.79 10.37
N ASN A 14 26.02 -21.57 9.51
CA ASN A 14 25.40 -22.63 8.75
C ASN A 14 24.63 -23.63 9.62
N ASN A 15 25.18 -24.03 10.76
CA ASN A 15 24.49 -24.93 11.69
C ASN A 15 23.20 -24.30 12.26
N ILE A 16 23.24 -23.00 12.57
CA ILE A 16 22.05 -22.26 13.04
C ILE A 16 20.99 -22.18 11.92
N ASP A 17 21.42 -21.93 10.67
CA ASP A 17 20.53 -21.89 9.51
C ASP A 17 19.85 -23.25 9.30
N ASP A 18 20.56 -24.36 9.46
CA ASP A 18 20.00 -25.70 9.37
C ASP A 18 18.98 -25.99 10.50
N GLU A 19 19.24 -25.50 11.71
CA GLU A 19 18.27 -25.57 12.81
C GLU A 19 17.00 -24.77 12.50
N ILE A 20 17.13 -23.55 11.97
CA ILE A 20 16.01 -22.71 11.56
C ILE A 20 15.17 -23.43 10.49
N LEU A 21 15.81 -24.00 9.46
CA LEU A 21 15.12 -24.76 8.40
C LEU A 21 14.36 -25.97 8.99
N SER A 22 14.95 -26.67 9.91
CA SER A 22 14.32 -27.81 10.61
C SER A 22 13.07 -27.36 11.39
N LEU A 23 13.18 -26.26 12.14
CA LEU A 23 12.06 -25.69 12.90
C LEU A 23 10.93 -25.19 12.00
N LEU A 24 11.25 -24.53 10.88
CA LEU A 24 10.28 -24.09 9.89
C LEU A 24 9.57 -25.28 9.23
N SER A 25 10.30 -26.36 8.91
CA SER A 25 9.72 -27.59 8.39
C SER A 25 8.74 -28.22 9.37
N ASN A 26 9.08 -28.30 10.65
CA ASN A 26 8.21 -28.84 11.69
C ASN A 26 6.96 -27.95 11.87
N ARG A 27 7.15 -26.62 11.86
CA ARG A 27 6.04 -25.68 11.95
C ARG A 27 5.07 -25.84 10.78
N SER A 28 5.56 -26.02 9.54
CA SER A 28 4.73 -26.17 8.36
C SER A 28 3.82 -27.42 8.44
N LYS A 29 4.33 -28.53 8.99
CA LYS A 29 3.53 -29.75 9.22
C LYS A 29 2.36 -29.49 10.18
N ILE A 30 2.63 -28.80 11.29
CA ILE A 30 1.58 -28.44 12.26
C ILE A 30 0.54 -27.49 11.66
N VAL A 31 0.99 -26.54 10.83
CA VAL A 31 0.10 -25.61 10.09
C VAL A 31 -0.86 -26.38 9.17
N LEU A 32 -0.39 -27.40 8.46
CA LEU A 32 -1.24 -28.27 7.62
C LEU A 32 -2.26 -29.04 8.46
N GLU A 33 -1.87 -29.56 9.62
CA GLU A 33 -2.80 -30.25 10.52
C GLU A 33 -3.88 -29.30 11.04
N ILE A 34 -3.50 -28.09 11.46
CA ILE A 34 -4.47 -27.04 11.86
C ILE A 34 -5.46 -26.73 10.74
N GLY A 35 -4.99 -26.65 9.49
CA GLY A 35 -5.85 -26.42 8.32
C GLY A 35 -6.93 -27.48 8.14
N LYS A 36 -6.63 -28.73 8.46
CA LYS A 36 -7.61 -29.85 8.39
C LYS A 36 -8.70 -29.75 9.46
N HIS A 37 -8.43 -29.14 10.60
CA HIS A 37 -9.35 -29.00 11.73
C HIS A 37 -10.23 -27.75 11.67
N LYS A 38 -9.89 -26.77 10.83
CA LYS A 38 -10.70 -25.56 10.65
C LYS A 38 -11.94 -25.87 9.80
N LYS A 39 -13.12 -25.73 10.40
CA LYS A 39 -14.43 -26.00 9.74
C LYS A 39 -14.93 -24.85 8.90
N ASP A 40 -14.48 -23.64 9.16
CA ASP A 40 -14.83 -22.42 8.44
C ASP A 40 -13.74 -21.98 7.49
N ASN A 41 -14.09 -21.13 6.53
CA ASN A 41 -13.15 -20.63 5.53
C ASN A 41 -12.17 -19.57 6.05
N SER A 42 -12.26 -19.21 7.33
CA SER A 42 -11.34 -18.23 7.93
C SER A 42 -9.98 -18.88 8.20
N VAL A 43 -9.10 -18.79 7.22
CA VAL A 43 -7.71 -19.27 7.33
C VAL A 43 -6.89 -18.35 8.24
N VAL A 44 -7.30 -17.09 8.36
CA VAL A 44 -6.57 -16.01 9.02
C VAL A 44 -7.21 -15.62 10.35
N ASP A 45 -6.38 -15.50 11.38
CA ASP A 45 -6.75 -14.97 12.70
C ASP A 45 -5.79 -13.81 13.03
N LEU A 46 -6.20 -12.60 12.61
CA LEU A 46 -5.39 -11.38 12.76
C LEU A 46 -5.06 -11.07 14.20
N ASP A 47 -6.01 -11.28 15.14
CA ASP A 47 -5.80 -11.00 16.55
C ASP A 47 -4.76 -11.94 17.15
N ARG A 48 -4.78 -13.20 16.73
CA ARG A 48 -3.77 -14.18 17.16
C ARG A 48 -2.40 -13.85 16.59
N GLU A 49 -2.32 -13.45 15.33
CA GLU A 49 -1.05 -13.09 14.71
C GLU A 49 -0.44 -11.86 15.38
N GLN A 50 -1.24 -10.83 15.65
CA GLN A 50 -0.76 -9.65 16.37
C GLN A 50 -0.23 -10.04 17.76
N LYS A 51 -0.94 -10.86 18.51
CA LYS A 51 -0.47 -11.38 19.81
C LYS A 51 0.85 -12.15 19.71
N ILE A 52 1.05 -12.88 18.61
CA ILE A 52 2.31 -13.60 18.38
C ILE A 52 3.43 -12.60 18.08
N LEU A 53 3.20 -11.61 17.23
CA LEU A 53 4.18 -10.58 16.90
C LEU A 53 4.61 -9.80 18.15
N ASP A 54 3.66 -9.38 18.99
CA ASP A 54 3.93 -8.66 20.24
C ASP A 54 4.77 -9.50 21.19
N ARG A 55 4.42 -10.78 21.34
CA ARG A 55 5.17 -11.72 22.16
C ARG A 55 6.60 -11.94 21.67
N LEU A 56 6.78 -12.08 20.37
CA LEU A 56 8.10 -12.33 19.78
C LEU A 56 8.98 -11.09 19.82
N SER A 57 8.44 -9.94 19.51
CA SER A 57 9.16 -8.66 19.61
C SER A 57 9.58 -8.33 21.04
N SER A 58 8.75 -8.67 22.04
CA SER A 58 9.09 -8.47 23.44
C SER A 58 10.16 -9.44 23.96
N LYS A 59 10.18 -10.68 23.43
CA LYS A 59 11.15 -11.72 23.82
C LYS A 59 12.49 -11.62 23.11
N PHE A 60 12.52 -10.93 21.97
CA PHE A 60 13.73 -10.84 21.18
C PHE A 60 14.76 -9.91 21.83
N THR A 61 15.93 -10.48 22.15
CA THR A 61 17.06 -9.77 22.79
C THR A 61 18.31 -9.71 21.90
N GLY A 62 18.20 -10.18 20.65
CA GLY A 62 19.30 -10.18 19.68
C GLY A 62 19.59 -8.80 19.08
N SER A 63 20.63 -8.74 18.24
CA SER A 63 21.12 -7.49 17.64
C SER A 63 20.34 -7.06 16.38
N TYR A 64 19.47 -7.89 15.84
CA TYR A 64 18.63 -7.46 14.71
C TYR A 64 17.61 -6.42 15.17
N PRO A 65 17.26 -5.43 14.31
CA PRO A 65 16.15 -4.53 14.57
C PRO A 65 14.84 -5.31 14.82
N LYS A 66 14.00 -4.84 15.73
CA LYS A 66 12.74 -5.53 16.07
C LYS A 66 11.78 -5.64 14.88
N ASP A 67 11.78 -4.65 14.01
CA ASP A 67 10.99 -4.64 12.77
C ASP A 67 11.41 -5.75 11.80
N THR A 68 12.71 -6.11 11.75
CA THR A 68 13.19 -7.26 10.97
C THR A 68 12.55 -8.56 11.46
N ILE A 69 12.41 -8.73 12.77
CA ILE A 69 11.72 -9.89 13.34
C ILE A 69 10.25 -9.89 12.98
N VAL A 70 9.60 -8.73 13.04
CA VAL A 70 8.18 -8.58 12.65
C VAL A 70 7.97 -8.95 11.18
N ARG A 71 8.80 -8.44 10.27
CA ARG A 71 8.73 -8.76 8.82
C ARG A 71 8.93 -10.25 8.57
N LEU A 72 9.94 -10.86 9.19
CA LEU A 72 10.19 -12.30 9.05
C LEU A 72 8.97 -13.14 9.47
N TRP A 73 8.33 -12.79 10.58
CA TRP A 73 7.16 -13.53 11.06
C TRP A 73 5.91 -13.28 10.20
N ARG A 74 5.74 -12.10 9.66
CA ARG A 74 4.67 -11.83 8.68
C ARG A 74 4.82 -12.70 7.43
N GLU A 75 6.04 -12.85 6.91
CA GLU A 75 6.32 -13.73 5.78
C GLU A 75 6.01 -15.21 6.11
N ILE A 76 6.38 -15.65 7.31
CA ILE A 76 6.07 -17.00 7.79
C ILE A 76 4.54 -17.19 7.92
N PHE A 77 3.77 -16.19 8.35
CA PHE A 77 2.32 -16.26 8.43
C PHE A 77 1.69 -16.34 7.06
N GLN A 78 2.09 -15.49 6.14
CA GLN A 78 1.62 -15.52 4.74
C GLN A 78 1.92 -16.85 4.06
N SER A 79 3.13 -17.38 4.24
CA SER A 79 3.51 -18.70 3.71
C SER A 79 2.67 -19.82 4.33
N SER A 80 2.36 -19.72 5.62
CA SER A 80 1.49 -20.68 6.32
C SER A 80 0.06 -20.63 5.82
N GLU A 81 -0.45 -19.44 5.51
CA GLU A 81 -1.75 -19.23 4.91
C GLU A 81 -1.81 -19.82 3.50
N LYS A 82 -0.83 -19.50 2.65
CA LYS A 82 -0.70 -20.09 1.30
C LYS A 82 -0.70 -21.62 1.36
N LEU A 83 0.03 -22.19 2.30
CA LEU A 83 0.12 -23.64 2.48
C LEU A 83 -1.24 -24.26 2.85
N GLN A 84 -2.04 -23.62 3.71
CA GLN A 84 -3.40 -24.06 4.03
C GLN A 84 -4.38 -23.88 2.87
N LYS A 85 -4.18 -22.87 2.04
CA LYS A 85 -5.00 -22.58 0.86
C LYS A 85 -4.73 -23.51 -0.32
N LEU A 86 -3.49 -23.96 -0.50
CA LEU A 86 -3.10 -24.95 -1.55
C LEU A 86 -3.86 -26.29 -1.42
N THR A 87 -4.44 -26.57 -0.26
CA THR A 87 -5.31 -27.76 -0.09
C THR A 87 -6.74 -27.55 -0.62
N LYS A 88 -7.07 -26.33 -1.10
CA LYS A 88 -8.40 -26.00 -1.66
C LYS A 88 -8.17 -25.39 -3.04
N GLU A 89 -8.64 -26.03 -4.08
CA GLU A 89 -8.45 -25.71 -5.53
C GLU A 89 -9.10 -24.39 -5.99
N ASN A 90 -8.94 -23.26 -5.29
CA ASN A 90 -9.51 -21.98 -5.68
C ASN A 90 -8.45 -20.89 -5.80
N ILE A 91 -8.52 -20.11 -6.88
CA ILE A 91 -7.79 -18.84 -7.03
C ILE A 91 -8.23 -17.92 -5.88
N GLN A 92 -7.27 -17.44 -5.10
CA GLN A 92 -7.54 -16.55 -3.96
C GLN A 92 -6.88 -15.20 -4.17
N SER A 93 -7.57 -14.16 -3.72
CA SER A 93 -7.04 -12.79 -3.69
C SER A 93 -5.88 -12.65 -2.68
N LYS A 94 -5.10 -11.59 -2.83
CA LYS A 94 -4.15 -11.20 -1.77
C LYS A 94 -4.92 -10.92 -0.48
N ARG A 95 -4.38 -11.35 0.65
CA ARG A 95 -4.97 -11.12 1.98
C ARG A 95 -5.24 -9.65 2.27
N SER A 96 -4.32 -8.77 1.89
CA SER A 96 -4.45 -7.33 2.06
C SER A 96 -5.67 -6.74 1.35
N ILE A 97 -6.14 -7.41 0.27
CA ILE A 97 -7.29 -6.98 -0.54
C ILE A 97 -8.62 -7.48 0.04
N GLU A 98 -8.64 -8.62 0.73
CA GLU A 98 -9.87 -9.24 1.24
C GLU A 98 -10.66 -8.33 2.22
N ASN A 99 -9.95 -7.43 2.89
CA ASN A 99 -10.51 -6.48 3.86
C ASN A 99 -10.72 -5.07 3.31
N ILE A 100 -10.69 -4.89 1.99
CA ILE A 100 -11.02 -3.62 1.36
C ILE A 100 -12.53 -3.50 1.22
N ASN A 101 -13.11 -2.54 1.94
CA ASN A 101 -14.51 -2.21 1.77
C ASN A 101 -14.72 -1.50 0.44
N VAL A 102 -15.87 -1.76 -0.20
CA VAL A 102 -16.25 -1.05 -1.42
C VAL A 102 -16.37 0.45 -1.12
N TYR A 103 -15.58 1.27 -1.80
CA TYR A 103 -15.69 2.72 -1.72
C TYR A 103 -17.08 3.17 -2.21
N LYS A 104 -17.82 3.85 -1.35
CA LYS A 104 -19.12 4.42 -1.68
C LYS A 104 -18.96 5.92 -1.87
N GLY A 105 -18.89 6.35 -3.11
CA GLY A 105 -18.94 7.76 -3.46
C GLY A 105 -20.22 8.43 -2.94
N GLY A 106 -20.17 9.74 -2.75
CA GLY A 106 -21.36 10.50 -2.30
C GLY A 106 -22.53 10.40 -3.27
N LYS A 107 -23.74 10.40 -2.73
CA LYS A 107 -24.98 10.32 -3.53
C LYS A 107 -25.19 11.60 -4.32
N ALA A 108 -25.27 11.48 -5.64
CA ALA A 108 -25.56 12.61 -6.55
C ALA A 108 -27.05 12.90 -6.68
N LYS A 109 -27.95 11.98 -6.29
CA LYS A 109 -29.41 12.14 -6.38
C LYS A 109 -30.06 11.61 -5.10
N LEU A 110 -31.07 12.34 -4.61
CA LEU A 110 -32.00 11.89 -3.58
C LEU A 110 -33.33 11.51 -4.25
N ASN A 111 -34.06 10.55 -3.64
CA ASN A 111 -35.27 9.96 -4.22
C ASN A 111 -36.46 10.95 -4.48
N ASN A 112 -36.30 12.23 -4.17
CA ASN A 112 -37.41 13.20 -4.17
C ASN A 112 -37.34 14.28 -5.26
N ASN A 113 -36.63 14.09 -6.36
CA ASN A 113 -36.50 15.08 -7.45
C ASN A 113 -36.13 16.54 -7.03
N LYS A 114 -35.69 16.74 -5.79
CA LYS A 114 -35.20 18.04 -5.33
C LYS A 114 -33.78 18.26 -5.84
N ARG A 115 -33.46 19.49 -6.20
CA ARG A 115 -32.08 19.89 -6.55
C ARG A 115 -31.19 19.61 -5.37
N VAL A 116 -30.22 18.72 -5.56
CA VAL A 116 -29.23 18.34 -4.55
C VAL A 116 -27.94 19.08 -4.81
N ILE A 117 -27.41 19.74 -3.81
CA ILE A 117 -26.06 20.31 -3.84
C ILE A 117 -25.13 19.20 -3.29
N LYS A 118 -24.32 18.62 -4.18
CA LYS A 118 -23.37 17.56 -3.81
C LYS A 118 -22.09 18.19 -3.27
N LEU A 119 -21.86 18.04 -1.96
CA LEU A 119 -20.65 18.52 -1.27
C LEU A 119 -19.72 17.36 -0.87
N SER A 120 -20.04 16.14 -1.28
CA SER A 120 -19.32 14.90 -0.90
C SER A 120 -18.21 14.50 -1.87
N SER A 121 -17.97 15.30 -2.91
CA SER A 121 -16.91 15.09 -3.90
C SER A 121 -16.30 16.43 -4.28
N ASN A 122 -15.01 16.44 -4.53
CA ASN A 122 -14.28 17.63 -4.98
C ASN A 122 -14.48 17.82 -6.49
N GLU A 123 -15.72 18.18 -6.88
CA GLU A 123 -16.11 18.43 -8.27
C GLU A 123 -16.13 19.94 -8.54
N ASN A 124 -15.63 20.36 -9.71
CA ASN A 124 -15.69 21.76 -10.10
C ASN A 124 -17.15 22.18 -10.39
N PRO A 125 -17.75 23.08 -9.58
CA PRO A 125 -19.15 23.49 -9.75
C PRO A 125 -19.40 24.31 -11.03
N TYR A 126 -18.36 24.85 -11.65
CA TYR A 126 -18.43 25.64 -12.88
C TYR A 126 -18.37 24.79 -14.16
N GLY A 127 -18.17 23.48 -14.03
CA GLY A 127 -18.04 22.57 -15.17
C GLY A 127 -16.65 22.58 -15.81
N ALA A 128 -16.57 22.02 -17.01
CA ALA A 128 -15.32 21.97 -17.77
C ALA A 128 -15.00 23.32 -18.42
N SER A 129 -13.74 23.57 -18.73
CA SER A 129 -13.32 24.76 -19.45
C SER A 129 -14.03 24.88 -20.79
N PRO A 130 -14.65 26.06 -21.13
CA PRO A 130 -15.26 26.26 -22.44
C PRO A 130 -14.30 25.97 -23.60
N LYS A 131 -13.02 26.30 -23.49
CA LYS A 131 -11.99 26.01 -24.50
C LYS A 131 -11.78 24.50 -24.68
N ALA A 132 -11.88 23.72 -23.61
CA ALA A 132 -11.76 22.27 -23.70
C ALA A 132 -12.99 21.68 -24.40
N ILE A 133 -14.19 22.17 -24.08
CA ILE A 133 -15.43 21.76 -24.75
C ILE A 133 -15.37 22.09 -26.23
N GLU A 134 -15.01 23.33 -26.59
CA GLU A 134 -14.87 23.78 -27.99
C GLU A 134 -13.88 22.88 -28.74
N LEU A 135 -12.77 22.51 -28.13
CA LEU A 135 -11.79 21.62 -28.75
C LEU A 135 -12.36 20.22 -29.03
N LEU A 136 -13.18 19.69 -28.11
CA LEU A 136 -13.86 18.41 -28.28
C LEU A 136 -14.93 18.43 -29.35
N GLU A 137 -15.62 19.57 -29.52
CA GLU A 137 -16.71 19.73 -30.49
C GLU A 137 -16.23 20.07 -31.89
N THR A 138 -15.19 20.91 -32.03
CA THR A 138 -14.82 21.53 -33.30
C THR A 138 -13.80 20.76 -34.12
N LYS A 139 -13.11 19.78 -33.62
CA LYS A 139 -12.00 19.18 -34.39
C LYS A 139 -11.91 17.68 -34.31
N ASN A 140 -11.64 17.14 -35.47
CA ASN A 140 -10.82 15.97 -35.86
C ASN A 140 -10.26 15.03 -34.75
N ILE A 141 -10.54 15.33 -33.48
CA ILE A 141 -10.30 14.40 -32.35
C ILE A 141 -10.97 13.06 -32.64
N ASN A 142 -12.12 13.07 -33.31
CA ASN A 142 -12.81 11.85 -33.74
C ASN A 142 -11.97 10.98 -34.69
N HIS A 143 -10.98 11.54 -35.38
CA HIS A 143 -10.14 10.77 -36.29
C HIS A 143 -9.04 9.99 -35.55
N ASP A 144 -8.64 10.42 -34.36
CA ASP A 144 -7.54 9.80 -33.60
C ASP A 144 -7.97 9.13 -32.28
N LEU A 145 -9.23 9.26 -31.87
CA LEU A 145 -9.75 8.63 -30.65
C LEU A 145 -9.62 7.11 -30.61
N HIS A 146 -9.48 6.48 -31.76
CA HIS A 146 -9.27 5.02 -31.87
C HIS A 146 -7.79 4.61 -31.74
N ARG A 147 -6.88 5.57 -31.65
CA ARG A 147 -5.44 5.32 -31.54
C ARG A 147 -5.00 5.35 -30.09
N TYR A 148 -3.97 4.59 -29.78
CA TYR A 148 -3.31 4.68 -28.48
C TYR A 148 -2.62 6.04 -28.35
N PRO A 149 -2.64 6.66 -27.16
CA PRO A 149 -1.82 7.83 -26.87
C PRO A 149 -0.33 7.48 -26.87
N GLU A 150 0.53 8.49 -26.81
CA GLU A 150 1.95 8.30 -26.59
C GLU A 150 2.22 7.51 -25.31
N ILE A 151 3.08 6.49 -25.38
CA ILE A 151 3.35 5.58 -24.27
C ILE A 151 3.88 6.33 -23.04
N ASP A 152 4.77 7.30 -23.27
CA ASP A 152 5.40 8.11 -22.23
C ASP A 152 4.69 9.44 -21.95
N GLY A 153 3.66 9.77 -22.75
CA GLY A 153 2.90 11.02 -22.66
C GLY A 153 3.75 12.29 -22.79
N SER A 154 4.83 12.22 -23.57
CA SER A 154 5.81 13.31 -23.69
C SER A 154 5.17 14.65 -24.05
N SER A 155 4.28 14.69 -25.05
CA SER A 155 3.58 15.92 -25.46
C SER A 155 2.78 16.56 -24.32
N LEU A 156 2.07 15.76 -23.54
CA LEU A 156 1.29 16.25 -22.40
C LEU A 156 2.21 16.71 -21.26
N ARG A 157 3.26 15.96 -20.95
CA ARG A 157 4.25 16.33 -19.93
C ARG A 157 4.92 17.65 -20.26
N GLU A 158 5.33 17.87 -21.52
CA GLU A 158 5.93 19.13 -21.98
C GLU A 158 4.94 20.29 -21.89
N ALA A 159 3.69 20.10 -22.26
CA ALA A 159 2.66 21.12 -22.14
C ALA A 159 2.42 21.53 -20.66
N ILE A 160 2.35 20.56 -19.74
CA ILE A 160 2.25 20.80 -18.31
C ILE A 160 3.50 21.51 -17.80
N ALA A 161 4.68 21.01 -18.13
CA ALA A 161 5.97 21.58 -17.74
C ALA A 161 6.09 23.06 -18.12
N LYS A 162 5.70 23.39 -19.36
CA LYS A 162 5.69 24.76 -19.86
C LYS A 162 4.68 25.65 -19.11
N ASN A 163 3.48 25.14 -18.83
CA ASN A 163 2.44 25.91 -18.16
C ASN A 163 2.77 26.22 -16.69
N PHE A 164 3.37 25.26 -16.00
CA PHE A 164 3.70 25.40 -14.57
C PHE A 164 5.18 25.75 -14.30
N SER A 165 5.99 25.92 -15.35
CA SER A 165 7.43 26.25 -15.23
C SER A 165 8.20 25.23 -14.40
N ILE A 166 7.92 23.93 -14.60
CA ILE A 166 8.60 22.80 -13.94
C ILE A 166 9.27 21.91 -14.97
N ASP A 167 10.24 21.08 -14.55
CA ASP A 167 10.89 20.12 -15.42
C ASP A 167 9.93 18.98 -15.80
N SER A 168 9.81 18.66 -17.09
CA SER A 168 8.97 17.55 -17.58
C SER A 168 9.36 16.19 -17.01
N ASN A 169 10.62 16.00 -16.61
CA ASN A 169 11.08 14.77 -15.95
C ASN A 169 10.54 14.61 -14.52
N ARG A 170 9.96 15.65 -13.95
CA ARG A 170 9.31 15.62 -12.62
C ARG A 170 7.80 15.42 -12.70
N ILE A 171 7.27 15.09 -13.87
CA ILE A 171 5.84 14.91 -14.10
C ILE A 171 5.57 13.43 -14.37
N ILE A 172 4.66 12.86 -13.61
CA ILE A 172 4.10 11.52 -13.81
C ILE A 172 2.64 11.69 -14.21
N LEU A 173 2.21 10.96 -15.23
CA LEU A 173 0.84 10.99 -15.73
C LEU A 173 0.10 9.73 -15.28
N GLY A 174 -1.20 9.88 -15.02
CA GLY A 174 -2.09 8.79 -14.67
C GLY A 174 -3.56 9.15 -14.91
N SER A 175 -4.43 8.17 -14.79
CA SER A 175 -5.88 8.32 -14.95
C SER A 175 -6.52 8.90 -13.67
N GLY A 176 -6.08 10.08 -13.28
CA GLY A 176 -6.46 10.77 -12.05
C GLY A 176 -5.49 10.51 -10.90
N SER A 177 -5.74 11.20 -9.77
CA SER A 177 -4.89 11.13 -8.58
C SER A 177 -4.82 9.74 -7.95
N ASP A 178 -5.89 8.96 -8.03
CA ASP A 178 -5.95 7.61 -7.44
C ASP A 178 -4.91 6.67 -8.05
N GLU A 179 -4.70 6.76 -9.37
CA GLU A 179 -3.67 5.97 -10.04
C GLU A 179 -2.26 6.45 -9.68
N ILE A 180 -2.05 7.76 -9.56
CA ILE A 180 -0.77 8.32 -9.11
C ILE A 180 -0.43 7.87 -7.68
N LEU A 181 -1.40 7.88 -6.77
CA LEU A 181 -1.23 7.37 -5.41
C LEU A 181 -0.85 5.89 -5.41
N LEU A 182 -1.50 5.09 -6.27
CA LEU A 182 -1.17 3.68 -6.43
C LEU A 182 0.25 3.49 -6.98
N PHE A 183 0.66 4.26 -7.98
CA PHE A 183 2.03 4.19 -8.52
C PHE A 183 3.07 4.55 -7.46
N ALA A 184 2.83 5.59 -6.68
CA ALA A 184 3.72 5.96 -5.58
C ALA A 184 3.84 4.82 -4.55
N ALA A 185 2.72 4.26 -4.13
CA ALA A 185 2.72 3.15 -3.19
C ALA A 185 3.42 1.90 -3.75
N LEU A 186 3.20 1.56 -5.03
CA LEU A 186 3.87 0.43 -5.69
C LEU A 186 5.39 0.65 -5.84
N ALA A 187 5.81 1.90 -6.06
CA ALA A 187 7.23 2.22 -6.25
C ALA A 187 8.03 2.23 -4.95
N PHE A 188 7.39 2.61 -3.83
CA PHE A 188 8.10 2.90 -2.59
C PHE A 188 7.70 1.99 -1.41
N CYS A 189 6.61 1.22 -1.51
CA CYS A 189 6.14 0.38 -0.41
C CYS A 189 6.18 -1.09 -0.78
N GLN A 190 6.44 -1.90 0.22
CA GLN A 190 6.35 -3.36 0.16
C GLN A 190 5.41 -3.88 1.26
N ASP A 191 5.18 -5.17 1.26
CA ASP A 191 4.31 -5.81 2.23
C ASP A 191 4.80 -5.57 3.67
N GLY A 192 3.91 -5.04 4.49
CA GLY A 192 4.19 -4.72 5.89
C GLY A 192 4.75 -3.33 6.17
N ASP A 193 5.06 -2.52 5.15
CA ASP A 193 5.39 -1.10 5.36
C ASP A 193 4.17 -0.33 5.88
N GLU A 194 4.39 0.82 6.49
CA GLU A 194 3.32 1.68 7.00
C GLU A 194 3.12 2.90 6.09
N ILE A 195 1.88 3.16 5.68
CA ILE A 195 1.51 4.40 5.00
C ILE A 195 0.72 5.26 5.97
N LEU A 196 1.30 6.40 6.35
CA LEU A 196 0.69 7.35 7.26
C LEU A 196 -0.22 8.29 6.49
N HIS A 197 -1.41 8.52 7.01
CA HIS A 197 -2.36 9.48 6.44
C HIS A 197 -3.21 10.14 7.53
N ALA A 198 -3.79 11.31 7.23
CA ALA A 198 -4.68 12.03 8.11
C ALA A 198 -5.91 11.17 8.48
N ASN A 199 -6.41 11.31 9.72
CA ASN A 199 -7.61 10.60 10.14
C ASN A 199 -8.85 11.00 9.33
N HIS A 200 -8.94 12.29 8.94
CA HIS A 200 -10.00 12.83 8.06
C HIS A 200 -9.56 12.89 6.58
N GLY A 201 -8.45 12.22 6.24
CA GLY A 201 -7.93 12.17 4.88
C GLY A 201 -8.79 11.36 3.92
N PHE A 202 -8.44 11.42 2.65
CA PHE A 202 -9.14 10.70 1.59
C PHE A 202 -9.03 9.17 1.77
N GLU A 203 -10.15 8.47 1.64
CA GLU A 203 -10.23 7.02 1.90
C GLU A 203 -9.31 6.21 0.99
N MET A 204 -8.97 6.73 -0.20
CA MET A 204 -8.04 6.07 -1.13
C MET A 204 -6.67 5.82 -0.53
N TYR A 205 -6.20 6.61 0.41
CA TYR A 205 -4.92 6.35 1.09
C TYR A 205 -4.93 5.00 1.80
N SER A 206 -6.03 4.71 2.52
CA SER A 206 -6.21 3.43 3.19
C SER A 206 -6.38 2.27 2.20
N ILE A 207 -7.10 2.50 1.10
CA ILE A 207 -7.34 1.49 0.05
C ILE A 207 -6.03 1.13 -0.64
N VAL A 208 -5.29 2.13 -1.11
CA VAL A 208 -4.02 1.95 -1.82
C VAL A 208 -2.99 1.25 -0.93
N SER A 209 -2.90 1.63 0.35
CA SER A 209 -2.03 0.94 1.32
C SER A 209 -2.28 -0.57 1.32
N LYS A 210 -3.55 -0.96 1.44
CA LYS A 210 -3.94 -2.38 1.44
C LYS A 210 -3.67 -3.08 0.12
N VAL A 211 -3.84 -2.39 -1.02
CA VAL A 211 -3.58 -2.96 -2.36
C VAL A 211 -2.13 -3.38 -2.50
N VAL A 212 -1.20 -2.58 -1.99
CA VAL A 212 0.24 -2.90 -2.05
C VAL A 212 0.70 -3.84 -0.93
N GLY A 213 -0.14 -4.10 0.07
CA GLY A 213 0.20 -4.93 1.23
C GLY A 213 0.74 -4.13 2.41
N ALA A 214 0.78 -2.80 2.29
CA ALA A 214 1.17 -1.92 3.38
C ALA A 214 0.05 -1.74 4.43
N VAL A 215 0.41 -1.29 5.61
CA VAL A 215 -0.50 -1.05 6.72
C VAL A 215 -0.91 0.43 6.75
N PRO A 216 -2.20 0.77 6.51
CA PRO A 216 -2.65 2.15 6.64
C PRO A 216 -2.64 2.57 8.11
N LYS A 217 -2.00 3.70 8.42
CA LYS A 217 -1.89 4.24 9.76
C LYS A 217 -2.43 5.66 9.83
N LYS A 218 -3.54 5.81 10.54
CA LYS A 218 -4.20 7.11 10.71
C LYS A 218 -3.48 7.96 11.74
N ILE A 219 -3.16 9.19 11.39
CA ILE A 219 -2.60 10.20 12.30
C ILE A 219 -3.72 11.17 12.66
N LYS A 220 -3.87 11.42 13.95
CA LYS A 220 -4.85 12.38 14.44
C LYS A 220 -4.33 13.81 14.22
N GLU A 221 -5.15 14.63 13.62
CA GLU A 221 -4.92 16.05 13.45
C GLU A 221 -5.15 16.79 14.78
N ASP A 222 -4.56 17.98 14.93
CA ASP A 222 -4.87 18.91 15.99
C ASP A 222 -6.25 19.58 15.81
N VAL A 223 -6.61 20.50 16.70
CA VAL A 223 -7.88 21.23 16.64
C VAL A 223 -8.00 22.15 15.42
N ASN A 224 -6.91 22.45 14.74
CA ASN A 224 -6.84 23.25 13.53
C ASN A 224 -6.65 22.38 12.27
N PHE A 225 -6.82 21.07 12.38
CA PHE A 225 -6.58 20.08 11.33
C PHE A 225 -5.14 20.00 10.81
N ASN A 226 -4.15 20.45 11.61
CA ASN A 226 -2.74 20.27 11.26
C ASN A 226 -2.25 18.90 11.69
N LEU A 227 -1.39 18.30 10.86
CA LEU A 227 -0.71 17.05 11.18
C LEU A 227 0.61 17.33 11.91
N ASN A 228 0.77 16.77 13.12
CA ASN A 228 2.07 16.74 13.77
C ASN A 228 2.87 15.52 13.31
N ILE A 229 3.54 15.65 12.18
CA ILE A 229 4.33 14.59 11.57
C ILE A 229 5.49 14.17 12.48
N ASN A 230 6.12 15.12 13.16
CA ASN A 230 7.30 14.88 14.00
C ASN A 230 7.02 14.06 15.27
N ALA A 231 5.78 14.03 15.75
CA ALA A 231 5.45 13.35 17.01
C ALA A 231 5.25 11.83 16.85
N ASN A 232 5.09 11.32 15.63
CA ASN A 232 4.72 9.92 15.36
C ASN A 232 5.67 9.21 14.39
N LEU A 233 6.73 9.86 13.97
CA LEU A 233 7.64 9.36 12.96
C LEU A 233 8.92 8.77 13.58
N CYS A 234 8.97 7.45 13.67
CA CYS A 234 10.23 6.73 13.56
C CYS A 234 10.56 6.64 12.06
N VAL A 235 10.90 7.76 11.41
CA VAL A 235 11.10 7.79 9.96
C VAL A 235 12.56 7.83 9.61
N ASN A 236 12.96 6.92 8.75
CA ASN A 236 14.21 7.04 8.03
C ASN A 236 14.04 7.68 6.63
N TYR A 237 12.84 7.64 6.04
CA TYR A 237 12.57 8.29 4.75
C TYR A 237 11.10 8.71 4.66
N SER A 238 10.85 9.97 4.28
CA SER A 238 9.54 10.47 3.90
C SER A 238 9.56 10.86 2.43
N VAL A 239 8.55 10.46 1.68
CA VAL A 239 8.29 10.95 0.33
C VAL A 239 7.14 11.94 0.44
N ASP A 240 7.44 13.23 0.26
CA ASP A 240 6.41 14.26 0.19
C ASP A 240 5.83 14.28 -1.22
N LEU A 241 4.56 13.94 -1.35
CA LEU A 241 3.81 14.11 -2.59
C LEU A 241 3.34 15.58 -2.62
N TYR A 242 3.96 16.38 -3.46
CA TYR A 242 3.87 17.86 -3.51
C TYR A 242 2.45 18.43 -3.67
N GLU A 243 1.48 17.64 -4.08
CA GLU A 243 0.08 18.08 -4.26
C GLU A 243 -0.88 17.59 -3.17
N HIS A 244 -0.42 16.76 -2.24
CA HIS A 244 -1.22 16.27 -1.12
C HIS A 244 -0.38 16.35 0.16
N PRO A 245 -0.41 17.49 0.86
CA PRO A 245 0.36 17.69 2.10
C PRO A 245 -0.02 16.72 3.22
N ASP A 246 -1.08 15.95 3.02
CA ASP A 246 -1.63 15.03 4.02
C ASP A 246 -1.13 13.58 3.87
N VAL A 247 -0.26 13.30 2.89
CA VAL A 247 0.25 11.93 2.64
C VAL A 247 1.75 11.87 2.79
N HIS A 248 2.18 11.09 3.74
CA HIS A 248 3.58 10.74 3.92
C HIS A 248 3.71 9.22 3.84
N VAL A 249 4.65 8.77 3.03
CA VAL A 249 5.02 7.35 2.94
C VAL A 249 6.25 7.14 3.81
N CYS A 250 6.10 6.36 4.87
CA CYS A 250 7.22 5.95 5.70
C CYS A 250 7.73 4.61 5.20
N LEU A 251 8.96 4.61 4.72
CA LEU A 251 9.69 3.40 4.37
C LEU A 251 10.58 3.02 5.55
N HIS A 252 10.40 1.82 6.05
CA HIS A 252 11.35 1.24 6.99
C HIS A 252 12.51 0.62 6.21
N PRO A 253 13.77 0.88 6.59
CA PRO A 253 14.94 0.26 5.98
C PRO A 253 15.00 -1.24 6.20
#